data_52a44ea0f60196f19443636dc19d25c8
#
_entry.id   52a44ea0f60196f19443636dc19d25c8
#
_cell.length_a   1.000
_cell.length_b   1.000
_cell.length_c   1.000
_cell.angle_alpha   90.00
_cell.angle_beta   90.00
_cell.angle_gamma   90.00
#
_symmetry.space_group_name_H-M   'P 1'
#
loop_
_entity.id
_entity.type
_entity.pdbx_description
1 polymer ?
#
loop_
_entity_poly.entity_id
_entity_poly.type
_entity_poly.pdbx_seq_one_letter_code
_entity_poly.pdbx_strand_id
1 'polypeptide(L)'
;MLTELKYILGDSLYYGSTKHYYDKWKLKHVNEQRFVDAIEEYTGEELDWFFDAWLHTTHHLDYGISSFRKTNKDGKWTIDLGIESKGARFMPLLVETTFEDGTTDRRWWKNHLWRYEDTFNYSVDKKPVSVTIDPDVQTVDLDFRNNTTNMKNRLLFNWPGLWYEPRDERVYRWMPSMYYYADSSDFAPGLTIDRDYGPYESATVRANYALQSNNLYWYVSGWRQPVHFFPRTTFYYWGYNRPGVKEYGGEVEKKWDRVYGRTPTHTFAGGFYVQPEYDELRASALGYDASGKVAVGYFNWNSTVGPLDLSLNGATTLGPVSTWEFNRLTASGTFEHKKTLGIENKKRPDLNRNFTLYLKQRFIGGKIWAGDLGVPGQEGYNIEGNSSNDMIRKNYLVDQFYGQDTLFAHYHMPGEGNLRGFVGKGERGAEALMATSSEISIYKNLSKADKTDIILEFAAFIDGGLFWNRLFLDPMDESYRIGSTFNSRTLADGGVGLRLKTDIFEKDLYLRIDLPFFIHDNEDSSFDNFENWIISFQRSI
;
A
#
# COMPACT_ATOMS: atom_id res chain seq x y z
N MET A 1 -1.24 4.64 -26.46
CA MET A 1 -1.47 5.45 -27.67
C MET A 1 -1.12 4.68 -28.95
N LEU A 2 0.14 4.37 -29.28
CA LEU A 2 0.50 3.75 -30.58
C LEU A 2 -0.15 2.39 -30.80
N THR A 3 -0.33 1.57 -29.78
CA THR A 3 -1.04 0.29 -29.87
C THR A 3 -2.51 0.47 -30.26
N GLU A 4 -3.18 1.48 -29.69
CA GLU A 4 -4.58 1.78 -30.03
C GLU A 4 -4.71 2.45 -31.41
N LEU A 5 -3.72 3.27 -31.81
CA LEU A 5 -3.67 3.79 -33.18
C LEU A 5 -3.59 2.63 -34.19
N LYS A 6 -2.73 1.63 -33.90
CA LYS A 6 -2.63 0.42 -34.71
C LYS A 6 -3.95 -0.38 -34.73
N TYR A 7 -4.64 -0.47 -33.58
CA TYR A 7 -5.93 -1.13 -33.47
C TYR A 7 -7.01 -0.48 -34.35
N ILE A 8 -7.05 0.86 -34.39
CA ILE A 8 -8.02 1.63 -35.21
C ILE A 8 -7.69 1.52 -36.70
N LEU A 9 -6.42 1.67 -37.08
CA LEU A 9 -5.98 1.72 -38.48
C LEU A 9 -5.80 0.34 -39.11
N GLY A 10 -5.53 -0.68 -38.28
CA GLY A 10 -5.05 -1.99 -38.74
C GLY A 10 -3.57 -1.96 -39.15
N ASP A 11 -2.98 -3.14 -39.28
CA ASP A 11 -1.53 -3.32 -39.52
C ASP A 11 -1.03 -2.57 -40.73
N SER A 12 -1.73 -2.67 -41.89
CA SER A 12 -1.28 -2.11 -43.16
C SER A 12 -1.17 -0.59 -43.11
N LEU A 13 -2.23 0.11 -42.67
CA LEU A 13 -2.23 1.57 -42.60
C LEU A 13 -1.29 2.08 -41.50
N TYR A 14 -1.23 1.40 -40.38
CA TYR A 14 -0.36 1.79 -39.28
C TYR A 14 1.13 1.72 -39.66
N TYR A 15 1.59 0.59 -40.19
CA TYR A 15 3.01 0.47 -40.59
C TYR A 15 3.33 1.30 -41.80
N GLY A 16 2.41 1.46 -42.74
CA GLY A 16 2.58 2.32 -43.91
C GLY A 16 2.74 3.79 -43.51
N SER A 17 1.85 4.29 -42.66
CA SER A 17 1.89 5.68 -42.20
C SER A 17 3.08 5.99 -41.32
N THR A 18 3.47 5.07 -40.41
CA THR A 18 4.68 5.26 -39.59
C THR A 18 5.96 5.25 -40.44
N LYS A 19 6.01 4.43 -41.48
CA LYS A 19 7.11 4.47 -42.45
C LYS A 19 7.11 5.78 -43.24
N HIS A 20 5.96 6.25 -43.71
CA HIS A 20 5.80 7.53 -44.38
C HIS A 20 6.30 8.69 -43.52
N TYR A 21 5.89 8.73 -42.25
CA TYR A 21 6.41 9.70 -41.31
C TYR A 21 7.93 9.65 -41.17
N TYR A 22 8.52 8.46 -40.98
CA TYR A 22 9.96 8.29 -40.87
C TYR A 22 10.67 8.79 -42.13
N ASP A 23 10.25 8.40 -43.34
CA ASP A 23 10.87 8.79 -44.58
C ASP A 23 10.79 10.30 -44.85
N LYS A 24 9.68 10.95 -44.45
CA LYS A 24 9.45 12.38 -44.60
C LYS A 24 10.28 13.22 -43.62
N TRP A 25 10.42 12.75 -42.36
CA TRP A 25 10.93 13.54 -41.24
C TRP A 25 12.29 13.06 -40.69
N LYS A 26 12.86 11.94 -41.15
CA LYS A 26 14.18 11.48 -40.69
C LYS A 26 15.24 12.59 -40.80
N LEU A 27 16.04 12.73 -39.74
CA LEU A 27 17.10 13.74 -39.61
C LEU A 27 16.59 15.20 -39.63
N LYS A 28 15.30 15.44 -39.37
CA LYS A 28 14.72 16.77 -39.25
C LYS A 28 14.13 16.97 -37.86
N HIS A 29 13.93 18.23 -37.48
CA HIS A 29 13.21 18.54 -36.24
C HIS A 29 11.74 18.14 -36.38
N VAL A 30 11.21 17.48 -35.39
CA VAL A 30 9.84 16.99 -35.36
C VAL A 30 9.08 17.58 -34.17
N ASN A 31 7.79 17.66 -34.30
CA ASN A 31 6.84 18.00 -33.25
C ASN A 31 5.57 17.14 -33.44
N GLU A 32 4.64 17.26 -32.50
CA GLU A 32 3.37 16.55 -32.51
C GLU A 32 2.62 16.74 -33.84
N GLN A 33 2.38 17.98 -34.26
CA GLN A 33 1.63 18.29 -35.46
C GLN A 33 2.19 17.60 -36.72
N ARG A 34 3.51 17.57 -36.87
CA ARG A 34 4.17 16.90 -38.02
C ARG A 34 3.98 15.39 -38.00
N PHE A 35 3.80 14.80 -36.81
CA PHE A 35 3.51 13.39 -36.70
C PHE A 35 2.03 13.13 -37.09
N VAL A 36 1.08 13.91 -36.57
CA VAL A 36 -0.32 13.81 -36.90
C VAL A 36 -0.55 14.01 -38.40
N ASP A 37 -0.07 15.13 -38.96
CA ASP A 37 -0.18 15.45 -40.41
C ASP A 37 0.34 14.33 -41.31
N ALA A 38 1.45 13.70 -40.96
CA ALA A 38 2.02 12.64 -41.79
C ALA A 38 1.22 11.33 -41.71
N ILE A 39 0.62 11.03 -40.55
CA ILE A 39 -0.27 9.86 -40.40
C ILE A 39 -1.56 10.10 -41.20
N GLU A 40 -2.19 11.26 -41.07
CA GLU A 40 -3.43 11.63 -41.75
C GLU A 40 -3.22 11.73 -43.30
N GLU A 41 -2.11 12.32 -43.72
CA GLU A 41 -1.76 12.40 -45.17
C GLU A 41 -1.66 11.01 -45.81
N TYR A 42 -1.13 10.03 -45.09
CA TYR A 42 -0.98 8.67 -45.62
C TYR A 42 -2.30 7.87 -45.53
N THR A 43 -3.03 8.00 -44.43
CA THR A 43 -4.22 7.19 -44.19
C THR A 43 -5.48 7.77 -44.83
N GLY A 44 -5.53 9.09 -45.02
CA GLY A 44 -6.72 9.81 -45.45
C GLY A 44 -7.80 9.91 -44.39
N GLU A 45 -7.49 9.57 -43.12
CA GLU A 45 -8.42 9.61 -41.99
C GLU A 45 -8.15 10.86 -41.15
N GLU A 46 -9.20 11.49 -40.62
CA GLU A 46 -9.09 12.57 -39.64
C GLU A 46 -8.91 11.95 -38.24
N LEU A 47 -7.76 12.18 -37.60
CA LEU A 47 -7.36 11.57 -36.34
C LEU A 47 -7.11 12.58 -35.21
N ASP A 48 -7.41 13.86 -35.43
CA ASP A 48 -7.27 14.90 -34.39
C ASP A 48 -7.99 14.52 -33.09
N TRP A 49 -9.19 13.96 -33.18
CA TRP A 49 -9.95 13.48 -32.03
C TRP A 49 -9.21 12.42 -31.19
N PHE A 50 -8.43 11.58 -31.87
CA PHE A 50 -7.66 10.53 -31.21
C PHE A 50 -6.43 11.12 -30.50
N PHE A 51 -5.66 11.95 -31.23
CA PHE A 51 -4.44 12.55 -30.68
C PHE A 51 -4.75 13.55 -29.57
N ASP A 52 -5.77 14.38 -29.71
CA ASP A 52 -6.22 15.28 -28.64
C ASP A 52 -6.60 14.52 -27.37
N ALA A 53 -7.37 13.44 -27.51
CA ALA A 53 -7.74 12.63 -26.36
C ALA A 53 -6.54 11.98 -25.66
N TRP A 54 -5.49 11.62 -26.41
CA TRP A 54 -4.29 10.98 -25.86
C TRP A 54 -3.24 11.94 -25.33
N LEU A 55 -3.04 13.08 -25.97
CA LEU A 55 -1.92 13.98 -25.67
C LEU A 55 -2.33 15.15 -24.79
N HIS A 56 -3.57 15.60 -24.88
CA HIS A 56 -4.05 16.82 -24.22
C HIS A 56 -5.07 16.59 -23.11
N THR A 57 -5.50 15.33 -22.88
CA THR A 57 -6.44 15.01 -21.81
C THR A 57 -5.94 13.93 -20.88
N THR A 58 -6.57 13.82 -19.72
CA THR A 58 -6.38 12.73 -18.76
C THR A 58 -7.59 11.80 -18.72
N HIS A 59 -8.41 11.85 -19.73
CA HIS A 59 -9.60 11.03 -19.84
C HIS A 59 -9.23 9.55 -19.94
N HIS A 60 -10.02 8.70 -19.28
CA HIS A 60 -9.86 7.25 -19.34
C HIS A 60 -10.80 6.67 -20.38
N LEU A 61 -10.40 5.53 -20.94
CA LEU A 61 -11.27 4.64 -21.68
C LEU A 61 -11.85 3.61 -20.68
N ASP A 62 -13.16 3.46 -20.66
CA ASP A 62 -13.86 2.41 -19.93
C ASP A 62 -15.22 2.22 -20.57
N TYR A 63 -15.33 1.21 -21.41
CA TYR A 63 -16.57 0.79 -22.00
C TYR A 63 -17.12 -0.44 -21.30
N GLY A 64 -18.43 -0.58 -21.27
CA GLY A 64 -19.06 -1.76 -20.71
C GLY A 64 -20.36 -2.10 -21.44
N ILE A 65 -20.76 -3.35 -21.30
CA ILE A 65 -22.05 -3.84 -21.79
C ILE A 65 -23.10 -3.56 -20.73
N SER A 66 -24.00 -2.60 -21.01
CA SER A 66 -25.11 -2.25 -20.13
C SER A 66 -26.31 -3.18 -20.29
N SER A 67 -26.53 -3.72 -21.51
CA SER A 67 -27.60 -4.68 -21.79
C SER A 67 -27.29 -5.56 -22.99
N PHE A 68 -27.79 -6.80 -22.95
CA PHE A 68 -27.73 -7.74 -24.06
C PHE A 68 -29.10 -8.40 -24.24
N ARG A 69 -29.81 -8.00 -25.31
CA ARG A 69 -31.11 -8.58 -25.67
C ARG A 69 -31.00 -9.26 -27.00
N LYS A 70 -31.66 -10.41 -27.13
CA LYS A 70 -31.72 -11.20 -28.37
C LYS A 70 -33.12 -11.63 -28.67
N THR A 71 -33.56 -11.41 -29.89
CA THR A 71 -34.91 -11.75 -30.38
C THR A 71 -34.80 -12.61 -31.62
N ASN A 72 -35.56 -13.70 -31.69
CA ASN A 72 -35.63 -14.53 -32.87
C ASN A 72 -36.91 -14.23 -33.62
N LYS A 73 -36.79 -13.93 -34.93
CA LYS A 73 -37.89 -13.87 -35.86
C LYS A 73 -37.56 -14.67 -37.12
N ASP A 74 -38.37 -15.66 -37.41
CA ASP A 74 -38.26 -16.47 -38.63
C ASP A 74 -36.87 -17.11 -38.84
N GLY A 75 -36.23 -17.54 -37.76
CA GLY A 75 -34.91 -18.15 -37.77
C GLY A 75 -33.73 -17.16 -37.77
N LYS A 76 -34.01 -15.84 -37.89
CA LYS A 76 -32.99 -14.80 -37.82
C LYS A 76 -32.97 -14.16 -36.44
N TRP A 77 -31.79 -14.02 -35.85
CA TRP A 77 -31.60 -13.40 -34.56
C TRP A 77 -31.22 -11.92 -34.69
N THR A 78 -31.91 -11.07 -33.96
CA THR A 78 -31.58 -9.65 -33.81
C THR A 78 -31.00 -9.47 -32.42
N ILE A 79 -29.86 -8.78 -32.35
CA ILE A 79 -29.16 -8.44 -31.12
C ILE A 79 -29.29 -6.93 -30.91
N ASP A 80 -29.76 -6.58 -29.70
CA ASP A 80 -29.77 -5.21 -29.21
C ASP A 80 -28.74 -5.14 -28.06
N LEU A 81 -27.55 -4.61 -28.37
CA LEU A 81 -26.44 -4.49 -27.43
C LEU A 81 -26.33 -3.07 -26.92
N GLY A 82 -26.65 -2.86 -25.65
CA GLY A 82 -26.39 -1.59 -24.97
C GLY A 82 -24.91 -1.48 -24.60
N ILE A 83 -24.26 -0.41 -25.04
CA ILE A 83 -22.86 -0.11 -24.74
C ILE A 83 -22.82 1.22 -23.98
N GLU A 84 -22.21 1.22 -22.80
CA GLU A 84 -21.98 2.42 -21.99
C GLU A 84 -20.51 2.78 -21.93
N SER A 85 -20.17 4.07 -21.96
CA SER A 85 -18.85 4.58 -21.67
C SER A 85 -18.87 5.20 -20.27
N LYS A 86 -18.13 4.62 -19.35
CA LYS A 86 -17.90 5.16 -17.99
C LYS A 86 -16.76 6.15 -17.96
N GLY A 87 -15.88 6.08 -18.97
CA GLY A 87 -14.79 7.02 -19.21
C GLY A 87 -15.21 8.18 -20.11
N ALA A 88 -14.39 9.20 -20.19
CA ALA A 88 -14.61 10.35 -21.07
C ALA A 88 -13.78 10.29 -22.38
N ARG A 89 -13.08 9.18 -22.62
CA ARG A 89 -12.40 8.91 -23.89
C ARG A 89 -13.27 7.97 -24.72
N PHE A 90 -13.44 8.32 -25.98
CA PHE A 90 -14.27 7.56 -26.91
C PHE A 90 -13.43 7.03 -28.07
N MET A 91 -13.75 5.82 -28.54
CA MET A 91 -13.11 5.22 -29.71
C MET A 91 -13.98 4.13 -30.32
N PRO A 92 -13.74 3.76 -31.61
CA PRO A 92 -14.35 2.59 -32.21
C PRO A 92 -13.92 1.31 -31.50
N LEU A 93 -14.82 0.34 -31.40
CA LEU A 93 -14.55 -0.95 -30.74
C LEU A 93 -14.95 -2.12 -31.63
N LEU A 94 -14.16 -3.18 -31.56
CA LEU A 94 -14.51 -4.47 -32.13
C LEU A 94 -15.45 -5.20 -31.17
N VAL A 95 -16.57 -5.68 -31.69
CA VAL A 95 -17.58 -6.46 -30.97
C VAL A 95 -17.58 -7.86 -31.52
N GLU A 96 -17.34 -8.87 -30.68
CA GLU A 96 -17.40 -10.27 -31.04
C GLU A 96 -18.65 -10.91 -30.45
N THR A 97 -19.43 -11.57 -31.29
CA THR A 97 -20.57 -12.40 -30.89
C THR A 97 -20.17 -13.86 -30.96
N THR A 98 -20.32 -14.59 -29.86
CA THR A 98 -20.11 -16.05 -29.83
C THR A 98 -21.45 -16.77 -29.96
N PHE A 99 -21.50 -17.78 -30.83
CA PHE A 99 -22.67 -18.59 -31.09
C PHE A 99 -22.66 -19.91 -30.32
N GLU A 100 -23.84 -20.58 -30.30
CA GLU A 100 -24.01 -21.87 -29.59
C GLU A 100 -23.12 -23.00 -30.13
N ASP A 101 -22.73 -22.91 -31.40
CA ASP A 101 -21.80 -23.86 -32.04
C ASP A 101 -20.31 -23.54 -31.82
N GLY A 102 -20.03 -22.51 -31.02
CA GLY A 102 -18.65 -22.05 -30.71
C GLY A 102 -18.01 -21.16 -31.80
N THR A 103 -18.70 -20.92 -32.93
CA THR A 103 -18.21 -19.96 -33.95
C THR A 103 -18.43 -18.53 -33.50
N THR A 104 -17.72 -17.58 -34.09
CA THR A 104 -17.80 -16.15 -33.76
C THR A 104 -18.09 -15.30 -34.99
N ASP A 105 -18.70 -14.14 -34.76
CA ASP A 105 -18.89 -13.05 -35.74
C ASP A 105 -18.33 -11.77 -35.16
N ARG A 106 -17.52 -11.03 -35.92
CA ARG A 106 -16.86 -9.80 -35.46
C ARG A 106 -17.31 -8.59 -36.25
N ARG A 107 -17.72 -7.53 -35.55
CA ARG A 107 -18.20 -6.28 -36.14
C ARG A 107 -17.62 -5.09 -35.45
N TRP A 108 -17.29 -4.05 -36.23
CA TRP A 108 -16.91 -2.77 -35.68
C TRP A 108 -18.14 -1.98 -35.26
N TRP A 109 -18.16 -1.59 -33.99
CA TRP A 109 -19.07 -0.55 -33.50
C TRP A 109 -18.32 0.78 -33.49
N LYS A 110 -18.91 1.80 -34.14
CA LYS A 110 -18.33 3.14 -34.23
C LYS A 110 -19.24 4.10 -33.49
N ASN A 111 -18.77 4.67 -32.37
CA ASN A 111 -19.49 5.71 -31.65
C ASN A 111 -19.31 7.08 -32.34
N HIS A 112 -19.96 7.27 -33.42
CA HIS A 112 -19.84 8.50 -34.23
C HIS A 112 -20.37 9.77 -33.55
N LEU A 113 -21.14 9.63 -32.47
CA LEU A 113 -21.77 10.76 -31.77
C LEU A 113 -21.12 11.02 -30.40
N TRP A 114 -20.03 10.31 -30.06
CA TRP A 114 -19.32 10.46 -28.79
C TRP A 114 -20.24 10.38 -27.56
N ARG A 115 -21.15 9.39 -27.57
CA ARG A 115 -22.16 9.21 -26.52
C ARG A 115 -21.66 8.34 -25.40
N TYR A 116 -22.08 8.66 -24.18
CA TYR A 116 -21.83 7.83 -23.01
C TYR A 116 -22.68 6.55 -23.00
N GLU A 117 -23.83 6.55 -23.68
CA GLU A 117 -24.68 5.37 -23.85
C GLU A 117 -25.14 5.29 -25.30
N ASP A 118 -25.06 4.10 -25.88
CA ASP A 118 -25.51 3.81 -27.24
C ASP A 118 -26.03 2.38 -27.35
N THR A 119 -26.83 2.11 -28.38
CA THR A 119 -27.35 0.78 -28.68
C THR A 119 -26.84 0.31 -30.03
N PHE A 120 -26.10 -0.78 -30.06
CA PHE A 120 -25.64 -1.41 -31.29
C PHE A 120 -26.57 -2.52 -31.71
N ASN A 121 -27.36 -2.28 -32.80
CA ASN A 121 -28.34 -3.19 -33.33
C ASN A 121 -27.81 -3.90 -34.57
N TYR A 122 -27.85 -5.23 -34.58
CA TYR A 122 -27.43 -6.04 -35.72
C TYR A 122 -28.11 -7.40 -35.73
N SER A 123 -28.11 -8.05 -36.91
CA SER A 123 -28.74 -9.36 -37.09
C SER A 123 -27.70 -10.42 -37.45
N VAL A 124 -27.93 -11.63 -36.95
CA VAL A 124 -27.11 -12.82 -37.16
C VAL A 124 -28.01 -14.04 -37.46
N ASP A 125 -27.45 -15.01 -38.18
CA ASP A 125 -28.21 -16.20 -38.58
C ASP A 125 -28.18 -17.32 -37.54
N LYS A 126 -27.17 -17.29 -36.65
CA LYS A 126 -26.98 -18.30 -35.62
C LYS A 126 -27.42 -17.77 -34.27
N LYS A 127 -27.76 -18.69 -33.36
CA LYS A 127 -28.16 -18.34 -31.99
C LYS A 127 -26.99 -17.76 -31.20
N PRO A 128 -27.06 -16.48 -30.78
CA PRO A 128 -26.00 -15.85 -30.01
C PRO A 128 -26.04 -16.34 -28.54
N VAL A 129 -24.87 -16.62 -27.97
CA VAL A 129 -24.69 -17.03 -26.56
C VAL A 129 -24.13 -15.89 -25.74
N SER A 130 -23.06 -15.28 -26.20
CA SER A 130 -22.40 -14.15 -25.51
C SER A 130 -21.86 -13.12 -26.50
N VAL A 131 -21.62 -11.91 -25.97
CA VAL A 131 -20.99 -10.82 -26.69
C VAL A 131 -19.82 -10.30 -25.86
N THR A 132 -18.74 -9.93 -26.54
CA THR A 132 -17.54 -9.33 -25.94
C THR A 132 -17.09 -8.11 -26.74
N ILE A 133 -16.84 -7.02 -26.06
CA ILE A 133 -16.23 -5.80 -26.62
C ILE A 133 -14.72 -5.93 -26.46
N ASP A 134 -13.96 -5.53 -27.49
CA ASP A 134 -12.49 -5.65 -27.53
C ASP A 134 -11.99 -7.05 -27.16
N PRO A 135 -12.40 -8.09 -27.92
CA PRO A 135 -12.10 -9.49 -27.59
C PRO A 135 -10.60 -9.82 -27.59
N ASP A 136 -9.80 -9.02 -28.24
CA ASP A 136 -8.34 -9.20 -28.35
C ASP A 136 -7.56 -8.35 -27.34
N VAL A 137 -8.24 -7.64 -26.43
CA VAL A 137 -7.66 -6.81 -25.35
C VAL A 137 -6.61 -5.82 -25.92
N GLN A 138 -6.98 -5.12 -26.99
CA GLN A 138 -6.09 -4.18 -27.69
C GLN A 138 -6.17 -2.75 -27.17
N THR A 139 -7.22 -2.43 -26.42
CA THR A 139 -7.42 -1.11 -25.85
C THR A 139 -6.82 -1.00 -24.42
N VAL A 140 -6.77 0.23 -23.90
CA VAL A 140 -6.39 0.49 -22.49
C VAL A 140 -7.63 0.69 -21.62
N ASP A 141 -8.65 -0.11 -21.84
CA ASP A 141 -9.84 -0.11 -21.02
C ASP A 141 -9.51 -0.31 -19.53
N LEU A 142 -10.20 0.42 -18.66
CA LEU A 142 -9.96 0.33 -17.22
C LEU A 142 -10.54 -0.93 -16.61
N ASP A 143 -11.69 -1.39 -17.09
CA ASP A 143 -12.38 -2.53 -16.52
C ASP A 143 -12.89 -3.50 -17.59
N PHE A 144 -12.02 -4.38 -18.08
CA PHE A 144 -12.43 -5.41 -19.06
C PHE A 144 -13.47 -6.41 -18.54
N ARG A 145 -13.77 -6.41 -17.23
CA ARG A 145 -14.77 -7.33 -16.65
C ARG A 145 -16.19 -6.98 -17.08
N ASN A 146 -16.45 -5.72 -17.46
CA ASN A 146 -17.74 -5.26 -17.96
C ASN A 146 -17.86 -5.35 -19.49
N ASN A 147 -16.77 -5.75 -20.18
CA ASN A 147 -16.69 -5.87 -21.64
C ASN A 147 -17.30 -7.16 -22.18
N THR A 148 -17.71 -8.07 -21.33
CA THR A 148 -18.28 -9.33 -21.77
C THR A 148 -19.54 -9.72 -20.99
N THR A 149 -20.50 -10.34 -21.68
CA THR A 149 -21.68 -10.92 -21.04
C THR A 149 -21.41 -12.26 -20.36
N ASN A 150 -20.24 -12.87 -20.57
CA ASN A 150 -19.86 -14.16 -20.01
C ASN A 150 -18.40 -14.14 -19.50
N MET A 151 -18.19 -13.47 -18.36
CA MET A 151 -16.89 -13.39 -17.75
C MET A 151 -16.38 -14.75 -17.27
N LYS A 152 -15.22 -15.15 -17.73
CA LYS A 152 -14.56 -16.39 -17.31
C LYS A 152 -13.95 -16.24 -15.93
N ASN A 153 -14.09 -17.27 -15.09
CA ASN A 153 -13.40 -17.39 -13.82
C ASN A 153 -12.29 -18.45 -13.94
N ARG A 154 -11.09 -18.11 -13.51
CA ARG A 154 -9.93 -19.00 -13.55
C ARG A 154 -9.33 -19.13 -12.15
N LEU A 155 -9.09 -20.38 -11.74
CA LEU A 155 -8.37 -20.69 -10.51
C LEU A 155 -6.96 -21.16 -10.87
N LEU A 156 -5.94 -20.43 -10.41
CA LEU A 156 -4.53 -20.73 -10.68
C LEU A 156 -3.77 -20.98 -9.37
N PHE A 157 -2.79 -21.87 -9.44
CA PHE A 157 -1.83 -22.02 -8.35
C PHE A 157 -0.88 -20.82 -8.33
N ASN A 158 -0.74 -20.19 -7.17
CA ASN A 158 0.13 -19.03 -6.98
C ASN A 158 1.59 -19.48 -6.80
N TRP A 159 2.33 -19.57 -7.90
CA TRP A 159 3.75 -19.91 -7.88
C TRP A 159 4.59 -18.65 -8.03
N PRO A 160 5.62 -18.42 -7.18
CA PRO A 160 6.53 -17.29 -7.34
C PRO A 160 7.14 -17.25 -8.74
N GLY A 161 6.96 -16.15 -9.45
CA GLY A 161 7.46 -15.96 -10.83
C GLY A 161 6.50 -16.30 -11.96
N LEU A 162 5.33 -16.84 -11.67
CA LEU A 162 4.26 -17.00 -12.66
C LEU A 162 3.27 -15.83 -12.55
N TRP A 163 3.61 -14.71 -13.15
CA TRP A 163 2.76 -13.52 -13.22
C TRP A 163 1.97 -13.55 -14.53
N TYR A 164 0.85 -14.23 -14.54
CA TYR A 164 -0.13 -14.15 -15.62
C TYR A 164 -1.42 -13.55 -15.10
N GLU A 165 -1.73 -12.34 -15.54
CA GLU A 165 -2.95 -11.61 -15.19
C GLU A 165 -3.69 -11.21 -16.45
N PRO A 166 -4.54 -12.09 -17.02
CA PRO A 166 -5.43 -11.71 -18.10
C PRO A 166 -6.42 -10.66 -17.61
N ARG A 167 -6.56 -9.57 -18.35
CA ARG A 167 -7.48 -8.49 -17.98
C ARG A 167 -8.95 -8.82 -18.24
N ASP A 168 -9.19 -9.78 -19.13
CA ASP A 168 -10.51 -10.24 -19.59
C ASP A 168 -11.05 -11.43 -18.79
N GLU A 169 -10.38 -11.87 -17.74
CA GLU A 169 -10.78 -12.97 -16.88
C GLU A 169 -10.73 -12.59 -15.40
N ARG A 170 -11.54 -13.24 -14.57
CA ARG A 170 -11.41 -13.18 -13.11
C ARG A 170 -10.45 -14.27 -12.65
N VAL A 171 -9.25 -13.88 -12.25
CA VAL A 171 -8.24 -14.82 -11.77
C VAL A 171 -8.27 -14.85 -10.25
N TYR A 172 -8.42 -16.06 -9.70
CA TYR A 172 -8.25 -16.38 -8.31
C TYR A 172 -6.98 -17.21 -8.18
N ARG A 173 -6.04 -16.78 -7.35
CA ARG A 173 -4.79 -17.48 -7.10
C ARG A 173 -4.85 -18.15 -5.75
N TRP A 174 -4.55 -19.41 -5.68
CA TRP A 174 -4.52 -20.16 -4.43
C TRP A 174 -3.12 -20.69 -4.14
N MET A 175 -2.76 -20.73 -2.86
CA MET A 175 -1.53 -21.36 -2.39
C MET A 175 -1.74 -21.97 -1.00
N PRO A 176 -1.04 -23.06 -0.67
CA PRO A 176 -0.97 -23.54 0.70
C PRO A 176 -0.36 -22.43 1.58
N SER A 177 -0.87 -22.31 2.79
CA SER A 177 -0.28 -21.45 3.82
C SER A 177 0.05 -22.29 5.05
N MET A 178 1.13 -21.94 5.72
CA MET A 178 1.55 -22.59 6.96
C MET A 178 2.00 -21.52 7.94
N TYR A 179 1.48 -21.57 9.15
CA TYR A 179 1.90 -20.71 10.25
C TYR A 179 2.34 -21.56 11.43
N TYR A 180 3.36 -21.10 12.10
CA TYR A 180 3.77 -21.59 13.39
C TYR A 180 3.59 -20.44 14.39
N TYR A 181 2.80 -20.67 15.39
CA TYR A 181 2.57 -19.72 16.48
C TYR A 181 3.45 -20.11 17.66
N ALA A 182 4.56 -19.38 17.82
CA ALA A 182 5.58 -19.69 18.81
C ALA A 182 5.07 -19.65 20.25
N ASP A 183 4.18 -18.70 20.53
CA ASP A 183 3.54 -18.50 21.84
C ASP A 183 2.72 -19.70 22.31
N SER A 184 2.04 -20.37 21.39
CA SER A 184 1.24 -21.57 21.66
C SER A 184 1.89 -22.87 21.18
N SER A 185 3.10 -22.79 20.59
CA SER A 185 3.77 -23.89 19.90
C SER A 185 2.87 -24.61 18.89
N ASP A 186 1.95 -23.89 18.27
CA ASP A 186 0.90 -24.43 17.45
C ASP A 186 1.22 -24.32 15.96
N PHE A 187 1.08 -25.42 15.24
CA PHE A 187 1.25 -25.47 13.80
C PHE A 187 -0.12 -25.41 13.10
N ALA A 188 -0.29 -24.44 12.21
CA ALA A 188 -1.55 -24.18 11.52
C ALA A 188 -1.39 -24.20 10.00
N PRO A 189 -1.57 -25.38 9.37
CA PRO A 189 -1.68 -25.47 7.91
C PRO A 189 -2.99 -24.85 7.42
N GLY A 190 -2.99 -24.39 6.17
CA GLY A 190 -4.17 -23.75 5.62
C GLY A 190 -4.06 -23.41 4.14
N LEU A 191 -4.95 -22.52 3.72
CA LEU A 191 -5.08 -22.08 2.35
C LEU A 191 -5.19 -20.54 2.28
N THR A 192 -4.50 -19.97 1.31
CA THR A 192 -4.68 -18.56 0.92
C THR A 192 -5.26 -18.51 -0.49
N ILE A 193 -6.22 -17.64 -0.69
CA ILE A 193 -6.78 -17.29 -2.00
C ILE A 193 -6.64 -15.78 -2.17
N ASP A 194 -5.94 -15.38 -3.22
CA ASP A 194 -5.76 -14.00 -3.60
C ASP A 194 -6.48 -13.71 -4.91
N ARG A 195 -7.04 -12.52 -5.00
CA ARG A 195 -7.62 -11.98 -6.22
C ARG A 195 -7.16 -10.54 -6.38
N ASP A 196 -6.47 -10.28 -7.48
CA ASP A 196 -6.08 -8.93 -7.88
C ASP A 196 -6.69 -8.59 -9.23
N TYR A 197 -6.97 -7.32 -9.44
CA TYR A 197 -7.39 -6.81 -10.72
C TYR A 197 -6.68 -5.47 -11.01
N GLY A 198 -5.52 -5.57 -11.63
CA GLY A 198 -4.68 -4.43 -11.92
C GLY A 198 -4.46 -3.53 -10.68
N PRO A 199 -4.36 -2.21 -10.86
CA PRO A 199 -4.19 -1.25 -9.77
C PRO A 199 -5.52 -0.84 -9.10
N TYR A 200 -6.64 -1.54 -9.35
CA TYR A 200 -7.98 -1.06 -8.96
C TYR A 200 -8.63 -1.83 -7.83
N GLU A 201 -8.28 -3.08 -7.65
CA GLU A 201 -8.80 -3.87 -6.53
C GLU A 201 -7.87 -5.05 -6.18
N SER A 202 -7.85 -5.39 -4.91
CA SER A 202 -7.22 -6.61 -4.40
C SER A 202 -8.08 -7.19 -3.28
N ALA A 203 -8.09 -8.50 -3.16
CA ALA A 203 -8.71 -9.20 -2.06
C ALA A 203 -7.92 -10.46 -1.73
N THR A 204 -7.67 -10.67 -0.44
CA THR A 204 -7.03 -11.87 0.11
C THR A 204 -7.94 -12.51 1.13
N VAL A 205 -8.11 -13.81 1.02
CA VAL A 205 -8.77 -14.65 2.03
C VAL A 205 -7.82 -15.77 2.42
N ARG A 206 -7.60 -15.93 3.72
CA ARG A 206 -6.75 -16.99 4.27
C ARG A 206 -7.47 -17.69 5.41
N ALA A 207 -7.33 -19.00 5.46
CA ALA A 207 -7.84 -19.81 6.56
C ALA A 207 -6.79 -20.87 6.93
N ASN A 208 -6.45 -20.94 8.22
CA ASN A 208 -5.47 -21.87 8.78
C ASN A 208 -6.08 -22.58 9.99
N TYR A 209 -5.94 -23.87 10.07
CA TYR A 209 -6.43 -24.67 11.18
C TYR A 209 -5.29 -25.05 12.10
N ALA A 210 -5.33 -24.56 13.32
CA ALA A 210 -4.33 -24.79 14.36
C ALA A 210 -4.54 -26.18 14.98
N LEU A 211 -3.52 -27.04 14.86
CA LEU A 211 -3.66 -28.46 15.14
C LEU A 211 -3.70 -28.79 16.64
N GLN A 212 -3.05 -28.01 17.49
CA GLN A 212 -3.03 -28.23 18.92
C GLN A 212 -4.22 -27.59 19.63
N SER A 213 -4.49 -26.32 19.34
CA SER A 213 -5.59 -25.57 19.94
C SER A 213 -6.95 -25.88 19.33
N ASN A 214 -7.00 -26.61 18.21
CA ASN A 214 -8.23 -26.89 17.43
C ASN A 214 -8.98 -25.61 17.03
N ASN A 215 -8.27 -24.52 16.77
CA ASN A 215 -8.84 -23.23 16.39
C ASN A 215 -8.72 -22.96 14.91
N LEU A 216 -9.75 -22.34 14.32
CA LEU A 216 -9.70 -21.81 12.98
C LEU A 216 -9.27 -20.34 13.02
N TYR A 217 -8.09 -20.06 12.51
CA TYR A 217 -7.59 -18.71 12.30
C TYR A 217 -7.85 -18.28 10.87
N TRP A 218 -8.29 -17.04 10.68
CA TRP A 218 -8.62 -16.53 9.37
C TRP A 218 -8.21 -15.07 9.21
N TYR A 219 -8.03 -14.68 7.97
CA TYR A 219 -7.69 -13.34 7.54
C TYR A 219 -8.42 -13.00 6.26
N VAL A 220 -9.06 -11.86 6.22
CA VAL A 220 -9.68 -11.28 5.03
C VAL A 220 -9.20 -9.85 4.93
N SER A 221 -8.72 -9.44 3.79
CA SER A 221 -8.43 -8.04 3.52
C SER A 221 -8.62 -7.73 2.05
N GLY A 222 -8.79 -6.48 1.75
CA GLY A 222 -8.80 -6.01 0.39
C GLY A 222 -8.92 -4.50 0.30
N TRP A 223 -8.78 -4.03 -0.92
CA TRP A 223 -8.96 -2.63 -1.26
C TRP A 223 -9.57 -2.48 -2.64
N ARG A 224 -10.22 -1.35 -2.87
CA ARG A 224 -10.82 -0.99 -4.15
C ARG A 224 -10.71 0.50 -4.41
N GLN A 225 -10.37 0.86 -5.66
CA GLN A 225 -10.38 2.24 -6.16
C GLN A 225 -11.52 2.41 -7.18
N PRO A 226 -12.66 2.99 -6.80
CA PRO A 226 -13.76 3.29 -7.73
C PRO A 226 -13.46 4.57 -8.51
N VAL A 227 -12.55 4.50 -9.47
CA VAL A 227 -11.93 5.63 -10.19
C VAL A 227 -12.92 6.58 -10.85
N HIS A 228 -14.11 6.09 -11.26
CA HIS A 228 -15.14 6.91 -11.91
C HIS A 228 -15.93 7.78 -10.94
N PHE A 229 -16.24 7.23 -9.75
CA PHE A 229 -17.05 7.94 -8.75
C PHE A 229 -16.19 8.76 -7.80
N PHE A 230 -15.05 8.19 -7.40
CA PHE A 230 -14.15 8.79 -6.42
C PHE A 230 -12.69 8.69 -6.90
N PRO A 231 -12.25 9.55 -7.84
CA PRO A 231 -10.89 9.50 -8.35
C PRO A 231 -9.87 9.68 -7.23
N ARG A 232 -8.80 8.88 -7.26
CA ARG A 232 -7.72 8.87 -6.26
C ARG A 232 -8.20 8.57 -4.83
N THR A 233 -9.29 7.83 -4.71
CA THR A 233 -9.83 7.39 -3.42
C THR A 233 -9.77 5.87 -3.37
N THR A 234 -9.22 5.33 -2.29
CA THR A 234 -9.11 3.90 -2.04
C THR A 234 -9.92 3.54 -0.81
N PHE A 235 -10.74 2.51 -0.95
CA PHE A 235 -11.48 1.90 0.16
C PHE A 235 -10.74 0.64 0.57
N TYR A 236 -10.37 0.55 1.84
CA TYR A 236 -9.74 -0.63 2.45
C TYR A 236 -10.74 -1.29 3.39
N TYR A 237 -10.62 -2.60 3.50
CA TYR A 237 -11.34 -3.39 4.51
C TYR A 237 -10.47 -4.53 4.98
N TRP A 238 -10.63 -4.91 6.23
CA TRP A 238 -9.94 -6.06 6.81
C TRP A 238 -10.75 -6.69 7.92
N GLY A 239 -10.46 -7.96 8.17
CA GLY A 239 -10.92 -8.68 9.34
C GLY A 239 -10.02 -9.87 9.54
N TYR A 240 -9.72 -10.18 10.78
CA TYR A 240 -8.94 -11.33 11.12
C TYR A 240 -9.26 -11.89 12.50
N ASN A 241 -9.03 -13.18 12.64
CA ASN A 241 -8.97 -13.91 13.88
C ASN A 241 -7.61 -14.61 13.93
N ARG A 242 -6.78 -14.23 14.89
CA ARG A 242 -5.46 -14.81 15.15
C ARG A 242 -5.37 -15.18 16.62
N PRO A 243 -4.38 -15.96 17.07
CA PRO A 243 -4.14 -16.17 18.49
C PRO A 243 -4.07 -14.81 19.20
N GLY A 244 -4.93 -14.62 20.20
CA GLY A 244 -4.97 -13.44 21.03
C GLY A 244 -5.60 -12.18 20.48
N VAL A 245 -5.99 -12.13 19.19
CA VAL A 245 -6.59 -10.92 18.61
C VAL A 245 -7.63 -11.21 17.56
N LYS A 246 -8.80 -10.59 17.72
CA LYS A 246 -9.81 -10.45 16.66
C LYS A 246 -9.96 -8.98 16.31
N GLU A 247 -9.96 -8.64 15.04
CA GLU A 247 -10.15 -7.26 14.59
C GLU A 247 -10.94 -7.21 13.29
N TYR A 248 -11.73 -6.16 13.15
CA TYR A 248 -12.46 -5.80 11.94
C TYR A 248 -12.32 -4.31 11.70
N GLY A 249 -12.13 -3.89 10.46
CA GLY A 249 -12.01 -2.48 10.16
C GLY A 249 -12.23 -2.12 8.72
N GLY A 250 -12.32 -0.84 8.49
CA GLY A 250 -12.39 -0.24 7.17
C GLY A 250 -11.80 1.17 7.18
N GLU A 251 -11.25 1.56 6.03
CA GLU A 251 -10.61 2.85 5.86
C GLU A 251 -10.91 3.41 4.46
N VAL A 252 -11.05 4.70 4.36
CA VAL A 252 -11.13 5.44 3.11
C VAL A 252 -9.93 6.38 3.05
N GLU A 253 -9.10 6.22 2.04
CA GLU A 253 -7.94 7.05 1.77
C GLU A 253 -8.18 7.91 0.54
N LYS A 254 -7.88 9.20 0.62
CA LYS A 254 -7.91 10.16 -0.49
C LYS A 254 -6.53 10.79 -0.67
N LYS A 255 -6.03 10.79 -1.92
CA LYS A 255 -4.74 11.39 -2.31
C LYS A 255 -4.94 12.61 -3.19
N TRP A 256 -4.16 13.68 -2.92
CA TRP A 256 -4.12 14.89 -3.73
C TRP A 256 -2.68 15.18 -4.16
N ASP A 257 -2.47 15.33 -5.48
CA ASP A 257 -1.20 15.76 -6.06
C ASP A 257 -1.30 17.21 -6.52
N ARG A 258 -0.20 17.93 -6.42
CA ARG A 258 -0.09 19.28 -7.00
C ARG A 258 0.14 19.26 -8.52
N VAL A 259 0.81 18.23 -9.03
CA VAL A 259 1.19 18.12 -10.45
C VAL A 259 1.10 16.66 -10.89
N TYR A 260 0.61 16.42 -12.09
CA TYR A 260 0.55 15.11 -12.71
C TYR A 260 1.88 14.34 -12.64
N GLY A 261 1.80 13.09 -12.21
CA GLY A 261 2.94 12.16 -12.19
C GLY A 261 3.95 12.37 -11.07
N ARG A 262 3.69 13.25 -10.10
CA ARG A 262 4.52 13.40 -8.89
C ARG A 262 3.89 12.71 -7.69
N THR A 263 4.71 12.40 -6.68
CA THR A 263 4.26 11.88 -5.39
C THR A 263 3.14 12.74 -4.82
N PRO A 264 2.07 12.14 -4.26
CA PRO A 264 1.00 12.90 -3.63
C PRO A 264 1.56 13.82 -2.56
N THR A 265 1.17 15.08 -2.59
CA THR A 265 1.59 16.06 -1.59
C THR A 265 0.74 16.00 -0.34
N HIS A 266 -0.48 15.50 -0.47
CA HIS A 266 -1.40 15.36 0.66
C HIS A 266 -2.15 14.04 0.55
N THR A 267 -2.27 13.36 1.69
CA THR A 267 -3.10 12.17 1.85
C THR A 267 -3.96 12.34 3.08
N PHE A 268 -5.23 12.06 2.95
CA PHE A 268 -6.15 11.96 4.08
C PHE A 268 -6.75 10.56 4.09
N ALA A 269 -6.71 9.91 5.25
CA ALA A 269 -7.39 8.65 5.49
C ALA A 269 -8.31 8.79 6.71
N GLY A 270 -9.47 8.16 6.65
CA GLY A 270 -10.38 8.08 7.77
C GLY A 270 -11.00 6.69 7.82
N GLY A 271 -11.08 6.13 9.00
CA GLY A 271 -11.53 4.76 9.16
C GLY A 271 -12.00 4.42 10.56
N PHE A 272 -12.27 3.15 10.73
CA PHE A 272 -12.61 2.58 12.03
C PHE A 272 -12.05 1.18 12.18
N TYR A 273 -11.83 0.75 13.40
CA TYR A 273 -11.61 -0.65 13.74
C TYR A 273 -12.33 -1.03 15.02
N VAL A 274 -12.62 -2.32 15.14
CA VAL A 274 -13.26 -2.92 16.33
C VAL A 274 -12.46 -4.15 16.73
N GLN A 275 -12.04 -4.21 17.97
CA GLN A 275 -11.37 -5.34 18.59
C GLN A 275 -12.30 -5.88 19.68
N PRO A 276 -13.10 -6.92 19.37
CA PRO A 276 -14.17 -7.37 20.28
C PRO A 276 -13.67 -8.14 21.49
N GLU A 277 -12.49 -8.76 21.39
CA GLU A 277 -11.92 -9.61 22.45
C GLU A 277 -10.41 -9.70 22.32
N TYR A 278 -9.71 -9.73 23.45
CA TYR A 278 -8.30 -10.09 23.56
C TYR A 278 -8.17 -11.41 24.34
N ASP A 279 -7.14 -12.20 24.02
CA ASP A 279 -6.77 -13.36 24.81
C ASP A 279 -6.15 -12.89 26.13
N GLU A 280 -6.75 -13.31 27.26
CA GLU A 280 -6.33 -12.88 28.61
C GLU A 280 -4.85 -13.21 28.89
N LEU A 281 -4.37 -14.37 28.47
CA LEU A 281 -2.98 -14.77 28.67
C LEU A 281 -2.03 -13.87 27.90
N ARG A 282 -2.36 -13.55 26.65
CA ARG A 282 -1.55 -12.70 25.80
C ARG A 282 -1.63 -11.24 26.23
N ALA A 283 -2.79 -10.78 26.58
CA ALA A 283 -3.01 -9.43 27.06
C ALA A 283 -2.26 -9.18 28.38
N SER A 284 -2.31 -10.11 29.34
CA SER A 284 -1.58 -9.98 30.60
C SER A 284 -0.05 -10.02 30.41
N ALA A 285 0.46 -10.88 29.53
CA ALA A 285 1.87 -10.93 29.17
C ALA A 285 2.37 -9.64 28.52
N LEU A 286 1.49 -8.92 27.83
CA LEU A 286 1.77 -7.64 27.19
C LEU A 286 1.53 -6.44 28.12
N GLY A 287 1.08 -6.66 29.37
CA GLY A 287 0.67 -5.59 30.26
C GLY A 287 -0.61 -4.87 29.81
N TYR A 288 -1.45 -5.53 28.98
CA TYR A 288 -2.71 -4.98 28.51
C TYR A 288 -3.86 -5.46 29.38
N ASP A 289 -4.86 -4.59 29.55
CA ASP A 289 -6.10 -4.97 30.20
C ASP A 289 -6.94 -5.81 29.22
N ALA A 290 -7.09 -7.11 29.55
CA ALA A 290 -7.80 -8.07 28.71
C ALA A 290 -9.31 -7.89 28.73
N SER A 291 -9.83 -7.13 29.68
CA SER A 291 -11.26 -6.96 29.86
C SER A 291 -11.80 -5.84 28.98
N GLY A 292 -12.62 -6.18 28.00
CA GLY A 292 -13.41 -5.19 27.29
C GLY A 292 -13.28 -5.22 25.78
N LYS A 293 -14.04 -4.33 25.14
CA LYS A 293 -14.07 -4.14 23.69
C LYS A 293 -13.49 -2.77 23.37
N VAL A 294 -12.69 -2.68 22.31
CA VAL A 294 -12.20 -1.42 21.79
C VAL A 294 -12.77 -1.20 20.40
N ALA A 295 -13.49 -0.10 20.23
CA ALA A 295 -13.98 0.35 18.94
C ALA A 295 -13.55 1.79 18.74
N VAL A 296 -12.80 2.05 17.67
CA VAL A 296 -12.14 3.33 17.42
C VAL A 296 -12.46 3.83 16.02
N GLY A 297 -12.87 5.09 15.93
CA GLY A 297 -12.84 5.87 14.72
C GLY A 297 -11.54 6.69 14.65
N TYR A 298 -10.91 6.79 13.52
CA TYR A 298 -9.66 7.51 13.37
C TYR A 298 -9.56 8.29 12.06
N PHE A 299 -8.66 9.27 12.05
CA PHE A 299 -8.22 9.92 10.83
C PHE A 299 -6.69 10.06 10.83
N ASN A 300 -6.12 10.08 9.62
CA ASN A 300 -4.70 10.33 9.37
C ASN A 300 -4.59 11.36 8.25
N TRP A 301 -3.83 12.42 8.48
CA TRP A 301 -3.47 13.39 7.46
C TRP A 301 -1.97 13.45 7.33
N ASN A 302 -1.47 13.25 6.10
CA ASN A 302 -0.06 13.34 5.78
C ASN A 302 0.16 14.35 4.67
N SER A 303 1.23 15.13 4.78
CA SER A 303 1.58 16.16 3.81
C SER A 303 3.08 16.26 3.63
N THR A 304 3.54 16.24 2.39
CA THR A 304 4.93 16.48 2.03
C THR A 304 5.07 17.88 1.45
N VAL A 305 5.90 18.72 2.10
CA VAL A 305 6.17 20.10 1.68
C VAL A 305 7.68 20.31 1.58
N GLY A 306 8.23 20.17 0.38
CA GLY A 306 9.69 20.23 0.17
C GLY A 306 10.41 19.09 0.92
N PRO A 307 11.36 19.41 1.81
CA PRO A 307 12.09 18.42 2.61
C PRO A 307 11.37 18.01 3.90
N LEU A 308 10.15 18.50 4.13
CA LEU A 308 9.39 18.30 5.37
C LEU A 308 8.18 17.41 5.13
N ASP A 309 8.11 16.30 5.85
CA ASP A 309 6.95 15.44 5.94
C ASP A 309 6.21 15.71 7.25
N LEU A 310 4.94 16.04 7.15
CA LEU A 310 4.05 16.36 8.27
C LEU A 310 2.97 15.29 8.39
N SER A 311 2.64 14.92 9.60
CA SER A 311 1.55 13.99 9.90
C SER A 311 0.71 14.50 11.07
N LEU A 312 -0.60 14.40 10.94
CA LEU A 312 -1.58 14.63 12.01
C LEU A 312 -2.54 13.45 12.08
N ASN A 313 -2.58 12.79 13.22
CA ASN A 313 -3.40 11.62 13.45
C ASN A 313 -4.33 11.86 14.63
N GLY A 314 -5.60 11.54 14.48
CA GLY A 314 -6.58 11.58 15.55
C GLY A 314 -7.33 10.27 15.65
N ALA A 315 -7.70 9.88 16.88
CA ALA A 315 -8.52 8.72 17.15
C ALA A 315 -9.50 9.00 18.28
N THR A 316 -10.68 8.41 18.21
CA THR A 316 -11.72 8.54 19.23
C THR A 316 -12.45 7.22 19.36
N THR A 317 -12.83 6.86 20.58
CA THR A 317 -13.65 5.67 20.81
C THR A 317 -15.08 5.87 20.31
N LEU A 318 -15.66 4.79 19.78
CA LEU A 318 -17.01 4.77 19.23
C LEU A 318 -18.02 4.36 20.32
N GLY A 319 -18.36 5.31 21.20
CA GLY A 319 -19.45 5.29 22.16
C GLY A 319 -19.84 3.92 22.73
N PRO A 320 -21.10 3.47 22.60
CA PRO A 320 -21.61 2.29 23.30
C PRO A 320 -21.01 0.95 22.86
N VAL A 321 -20.20 0.94 21.80
CA VAL A 321 -19.52 -0.27 21.29
C VAL A 321 -18.18 -0.50 21.97
N SER A 322 -17.57 0.55 22.53
CA SER A 322 -16.29 0.49 23.24
C SER A 322 -16.51 0.46 24.76
N THR A 323 -15.77 -0.40 25.47
CA THR A 323 -15.70 -0.39 26.93
C THR A 323 -14.88 0.80 27.44
N TRP A 324 -13.88 1.22 26.67
CA TRP A 324 -12.97 2.29 27.00
C TRP A 324 -13.39 3.59 26.33
N GLU A 325 -13.14 4.71 27.00
CA GLU A 325 -13.39 6.05 26.45
C GLU A 325 -12.10 6.84 26.38
N PHE A 326 -11.66 7.17 25.18
CA PHE A 326 -10.50 8.04 24.97
C PHE A 326 -10.58 8.82 23.65
N ASN A 327 -9.85 9.93 23.64
CA ASN A 327 -9.55 10.71 22.44
C ASN A 327 -8.03 10.88 22.35
N ARG A 328 -7.45 10.61 21.18
CA ARG A 328 -6.01 10.72 20.93
C ARG A 328 -5.75 11.71 19.81
N LEU A 329 -4.74 12.56 19.97
CA LEU A 329 -4.24 13.43 18.92
C LEU A 329 -2.72 13.36 18.91
N THR A 330 -2.15 13.14 17.74
CA THR A 330 -0.70 13.04 17.52
C THR A 330 -0.31 13.88 16.31
N ALA A 331 0.71 14.71 16.46
CA ALA A 331 1.32 15.46 15.37
C ALA A 331 2.80 15.10 15.27
N SER A 332 3.30 14.89 14.07
CA SER A 332 4.72 14.67 13.82
C SER A 332 5.20 15.42 12.59
N GLY A 333 6.49 15.72 12.59
CA GLY A 333 7.18 16.30 11.46
C GLY A 333 8.56 15.66 11.29
N THR A 334 8.90 15.27 10.06
CA THR A 334 10.21 14.75 9.71
C THR A 334 10.85 15.66 8.66
N PHE A 335 12.05 16.11 8.94
CA PHE A 335 12.87 16.90 8.01
C PHE A 335 14.00 16.02 7.48
N GLU A 336 14.18 15.99 6.17
CA GLU A 336 15.24 15.26 5.50
C GLU A 336 16.07 16.17 4.59
N HIS A 337 17.39 16.09 4.74
CA HIS A 337 18.30 16.81 3.86
C HIS A 337 19.45 15.90 3.41
N LYS A 338 19.69 15.89 2.10
CA LYS A 338 20.76 15.10 1.46
C LYS A 338 21.72 16.02 0.75
N LYS A 339 23.04 15.83 0.96
CA LYS A 339 24.09 16.57 0.25
C LYS A 339 25.16 15.61 -0.23
N THR A 340 25.33 15.53 -1.53
CA THR A 340 26.41 14.74 -2.11
C THR A 340 27.73 15.53 -1.98
N LEU A 341 28.70 14.89 -1.36
CA LEU A 341 30.07 15.37 -1.19
C LEU A 341 30.98 14.49 -2.05
N GLY A 342 31.77 15.05 -2.93
CA GLY A 342 32.67 14.25 -3.72
C GLY A 342 33.55 15.05 -4.65
N ILE A 343 34.68 14.45 -5.03
CA ILE A 343 35.57 14.98 -6.07
C ILE A 343 35.19 14.25 -7.36
N GLU A 344 34.51 14.97 -8.25
CA GLU A 344 34.31 14.48 -9.62
C GLU A 344 35.64 14.43 -10.35
N ASN A 345 36.11 13.23 -10.64
CA ASN A 345 37.23 13.07 -11.54
C ASN A 345 36.70 12.93 -12.97
N LYS A 346 36.62 14.06 -13.68
CA LYS A 346 36.12 14.12 -15.06
C LYS A 346 36.89 13.22 -16.05
N LYS A 347 38.16 12.85 -15.72
CA LYS A 347 39.01 11.98 -16.59
C LYS A 347 38.90 10.50 -16.24
N ARG A 348 38.47 10.17 -15.05
CA ARG A 348 38.36 8.79 -14.56
C ARG A 348 37.08 8.68 -13.72
N PRO A 349 35.89 8.53 -14.33
CA PRO A 349 34.62 8.42 -13.60
C PRO A 349 34.56 7.20 -12.66
N ASP A 350 35.31 6.14 -12.96
CA ASP A 350 35.50 4.96 -12.14
C ASP A 350 36.18 5.23 -10.77
N LEU A 351 36.85 6.38 -10.64
CA LEU A 351 37.47 6.86 -9.40
C LEU A 351 36.63 7.91 -8.65
N ASN A 352 35.41 8.16 -9.06
CA ASN A 352 34.52 9.08 -8.37
C ASN A 352 34.28 8.54 -6.95
N ARG A 353 34.75 9.30 -5.94
CA ARG A 353 34.55 9.02 -4.52
C ARG A 353 33.42 9.91 -4.01
N ASN A 354 32.20 9.60 -4.40
CA ASN A 354 31.04 10.35 -3.94
C ASN A 354 30.50 9.70 -2.65
N PHE A 355 30.42 10.51 -1.61
CA PHE A 355 29.70 10.18 -0.39
C PHE A 355 28.48 11.06 -0.32
N THR A 356 27.36 10.55 0.18
CA THR A 356 26.22 11.39 0.48
C THR A 356 26.08 11.52 1.98
N LEU A 357 26.09 12.76 2.43
CA LEU A 357 25.72 13.12 3.79
C LEU A 357 24.22 13.22 3.85
N TYR A 358 23.62 12.60 4.83
CA TYR A 358 22.19 12.59 5.08
C TYR A 358 21.91 13.02 6.50
N LEU A 359 21.09 14.08 6.64
CA LEU A 359 20.60 14.57 7.92
C LEU A 359 19.12 14.29 8.00
N LYS A 360 18.69 13.68 9.07
CA LYS A 360 17.30 13.41 9.36
C LYS A 360 16.94 13.85 10.76
N GLN A 361 15.83 14.57 10.88
CA GLN A 361 15.32 15.09 12.12
C GLN A 361 13.83 14.83 12.20
N ARG A 362 13.38 14.21 13.28
CA ARG A 362 11.97 13.96 13.55
C ARG A 362 11.56 14.62 14.85
N PHE A 363 10.35 15.17 14.87
CA PHE A 363 9.66 15.67 16.06
C PHE A 363 8.29 15.01 16.12
N ILE A 364 7.86 14.67 17.32
CA ILE A 364 6.51 14.16 17.59
C ILE A 364 5.99 14.72 18.88
N GLY A 365 4.72 15.04 18.92
CA GLY A 365 3.98 15.38 20.12
C GLY A 365 2.60 14.76 20.07
N GLY A 366 2.15 14.25 21.19
CA GLY A 366 0.84 13.60 21.25
C GLY A 366 0.26 13.58 22.66
N LYS A 367 -1.07 13.52 22.73
CA LYS A 367 -1.81 13.40 23.98
C LYS A 367 -3.05 12.55 23.81
N ILE A 368 -3.36 11.79 24.86
CA ILE A 368 -4.58 11.00 25.00
C ILE A 368 -5.37 11.60 26.18
N TRP A 369 -6.63 11.86 25.95
CA TRP A 369 -7.60 12.23 26.97
C TRP A 369 -8.49 11.01 27.19
N ALA A 370 -8.38 10.39 28.36
CA ALA A 370 -9.10 9.17 28.71
C ALA A 370 -10.23 9.46 29.72
N GLY A 371 -11.26 8.61 29.68
CA GLY A 371 -12.31 8.56 30.69
C GLY A 371 -11.83 7.95 32.01
N ASP A 372 -12.79 7.57 32.87
CA ASP A 372 -12.52 7.08 34.24
C ASP A 372 -11.69 5.77 34.28
N LEU A 373 -11.79 4.94 33.25
CA LEU A 373 -11.04 3.69 33.16
C LEU A 373 -9.57 3.86 32.67
N GLY A 374 -9.17 5.09 32.35
CA GLY A 374 -7.83 5.34 31.79
C GLY A 374 -7.70 4.98 30.31
N VAL A 375 -6.45 4.82 29.83
CA VAL A 375 -6.13 4.43 28.47
C VAL A 375 -5.81 2.93 28.46
N PRO A 376 -6.45 2.13 27.59
CA PRO A 376 -6.04 0.73 27.43
C PRO A 376 -4.58 0.68 26.94
N GLY A 377 -3.79 -0.24 27.50
CA GLY A 377 -2.34 -0.28 27.26
C GLY A 377 -1.95 -0.33 25.79
N GLN A 378 -2.75 -0.99 24.95
CA GLN A 378 -2.56 -1.06 23.49
C GLN A 378 -2.79 0.25 22.75
N GLU A 379 -3.42 1.25 23.34
CA GLU A 379 -3.71 2.55 22.75
C GLU A 379 -2.79 3.66 23.28
N GLY A 380 -2.01 3.37 24.34
CA GLY A 380 -0.99 4.27 24.86
C GLY A 380 0.20 4.44 23.92
N TYR A 381 0.95 5.53 24.10
CA TYR A 381 2.17 5.75 23.33
C TYR A 381 3.31 4.87 23.83
N ASN A 382 4.07 4.30 22.90
CA ASN A 382 5.29 3.56 23.17
C ASN A 382 6.52 4.48 23.12
N ILE A 383 7.37 4.33 24.10
CA ILE A 383 8.63 5.09 24.20
C ILE A 383 9.65 4.57 23.18
N GLU A 384 9.73 3.27 23.03
CA GLU A 384 10.74 2.55 22.24
C GLU A 384 10.54 2.60 20.72
N GLY A 385 9.37 3.02 20.23
CA GLY A 385 9.08 3.11 18.81
C GLY A 385 7.97 2.19 18.33
N ASN A 386 8.09 0.89 18.55
CA ASN A 386 7.06 -0.07 18.15
C ASN A 386 5.70 0.29 18.77
N SER A 387 4.69 0.59 17.96
CA SER A 387 3.36 0.86 18.52
C SER A 387 2.77 -0.41 19.14
N SER A 388 2.03 -0.26 20.22
CA SER A 388 1.35 -1.39 20.89
C SER A 388 0.45 -2.16 19.93
N ASN A 389 -0.27 -1.46 19.06
CA ASN A 389 -1.11 -2.07 18.04
C ASN A 389 -0.31 -2.84 16.98
N ASP A 390 0.86 -2.34 16.56
CA ASP A 390 1.74 -3.06 15.64
C ASP A 390 2.26 -4.36 16.26
N MET A 391 2.60 -4.32 17.54
CA MET A 391 3.07 -5.49 18.27
C MET A 391 2.01 -6.57 18.36
N ILE A 392 0.76 -6.20 18.60
CA ILE A 392 -0.37 -7.14 18.61
C ILE A 392 -0.62 -7.70 17.20
N ARG A 393 -0.53 -6.88 16.18
CA ARG A 393 -0.84 -7.24 14.79
C ARG A 393 0.27 -8.06 14.11
N LYS A 394 1.52 -7.97 14.56
CA LYS A 394 2.69 -8.60 13.94
C LYS A 394 3.24 -9.72 14.82
N ASN A 395 2.93 -10.96 14.47
CA ASN A 395 3.29 -12.15 15.26
C ASN A 395 4.78 -12.24 15.62
N TYR A 396 5.68 -11.76 14.74
CA TYR A 396 7.13 -11.81 15.00
C TYR A 396 7.59 -10.79 16.05
N LEU A 397 6.76 -9.80 16.40
CA LEU A 397 7.07 -8.85 17.48
C LEU A 397 6.62 -9.36 18.85
N VAL A 398 5.79 -10.39 18.90
CA VAL A 398 5.26 -10.95 20.15
C VAL A 398 6.38 -11.53 21.01
N ASP A 399 7.42 -12.10 20.39
CA ASP A 399 8.56 -12.67 21.11
C ASP A 399 9.32 -11.64 21.98
N GLN A 400 9.26 -10.36 21.65
CA GLN A 400 9.83 -9.28 22.49
C GLN A 400 9.21 -9.20 23.89
N PHE A 401 8.00 -9.73 24.07
CA PHE A 401 7.28 -9.65 25.33
C PHE A 401 7.52 -10.84 26.25
N TYR A 402 7.86 -11.99 25.67
CA TYR A 402 8.05 -13.19 26.47
C TYR A 402 9.45 -13.30 27.11
N GLY A 403 10.28 -12.24 26.97
CA GLY A 403 11.64 -12.21 27.55
C GLY A 403 12.56 -13.30 27.01
N GLN A 404 12.21 -13.87 25.86
CA GLN A 404 13.07 -14.84 25.20
C GLN A 404 14.19 -14.07 24.48
N ASP A 405 15.41 -14.49 24.73
CA ASP A 405 16.60 -13.93 24.08
C ASP A 405 16.67 -14.41 22.62
N THR A 406 15.79 -13.85 21.79
CA THR A 406 15.71 -14.14 20.38
C THR A 406 16.10 -12.91 19.56
N LEU A 407 16.46 -13.11 18.28
CA LEU A 407 16.74 -12.01 17.36
C LEU A 407 15.58 -10.98 17.33
N PHE A 408 14.36 -11.41 17.54
CA PHE A 408 13.17 -10.56 17.54
C PHE A 408 13.03 -9.70 18.80
N ALA A 409 13.66 -10.07 19.92
CA ALA A 409 13.73 -9.21 21.11
C ALA A 409 14.47 -7.90 20.83
N HIS A 410 15.40 -7.94 19.88
CA HIS A 410 16.18 -6.78 19.42
C HIS A 410 15.59 -6.09 18.19
N TYR A 411 14.41 -6.50 17.70
CA TYR A 411 13.82 -5.92 16.49
C TYR A 411 13.17 -4.57 16.79
N HIS A 412 13.54 -3.54 16.05
CA HIS A 412 13.04 -2.19 16.21
C HIS A 412 12.28 -1.71 14.97
N MET A 413 11.09 -1.18 15.20
CA MET A 413 10.32 -0.45 14.21
C MET A 413 10.24 1.03 14.61
N PRO A 414 10.61 1.97 13.72
CA PRO A 414 10.48 3.39 14.00
C PRO A 414 9.02 3.78 14.21
N GLY A 415 8.76 4.59 15.19
CA GLY A 415 7.40 5.08 15.48
C GLY A 415 7.37 5.86 16.77
N GLU A 416 6.26 6.42 17.16
CA GLU A 416 5.97 7.09 18.42
C GLU A 416 7.19 7.77 19.07
N GLY A 417 7.62 7.38 20.26
CA GLY A 417 8.78 7.96 20.94
C GLY A 417 10.11 7.73 20.24
N ASN A 418 10.29 6.55 19.67
CA ASN A 418 11.47 6.13 18.89
C ASN A 418 12.80 6.17 19.65
N LEU A 419 12.78 5.93 20.97
CA LEU A 419 13.98 5.85 21.80
C LEU A 419 14.61 4.47 21.66
N ARG A 420 15.66 4.36 20.85
CA ARG A 420 16.28 3.10 20.44
C ARG A 420 16.97 2.35 21.59
N GLY A 421 17.51 3.06 22.56
CA GLY A 421 18.15 2.47 23.75
C GLY A 421 17.17 1.86 24.76
N PHE A 422 15.87 2.02 24.56
CA PHE A 422 14.82 1.50 25.44
C PHE A 422 14.08 0.31 24.84
N VAL A 423 14.46 -0.17 23.68
CA VAL A 423 13.83 -1.34 23.03
C VAL A 423 13.93 -2.56 23.94
N GLY A 424 12.79 -3.21 24.17
CA GLY A 424 12.68 -4.40 25.02
C GLY A 424 12.66 -4.14 26.53
N LYS A 425 12.73 -2.88 26.98
CA LYS A 425 12.69 -2.53 28.42
C LYS A 425 11.28 -2.39 28.99
N GLY A 426 10.24 -2.62 28.19
CA GLY A 426 8.85 -2.63 28.67
C GLY A 426 8.21 -1.25 28.89
N GLU A 427 8.83 -0.19 28.43
CA GLU A 427 8.39 1.21 28.62
C GLU A 427 7.24 1.58 27.67
N ARG A 428 6.02 1.37 28.12
CA ARG A 428 4.80 1.48 27.28
C ARG A 428 3.67 2.20 27.99
N GLY A 429 2.67 2.62 27.17
CA GLY A 429 1.41 3.13 27.67
C GLY A 429 1.43 4.58 28.14
N ALA A 430 2.32 5.42 27.63
CA ALA A 430 2.30 6.85 27.93
C ALA A 430 1.00 7.52 27.45
N GLU A 431 0.41 8.39 28.26
CA GLU A 431 -0.77 9.19 27.88
C GLU A 431 -0.39 10.43 27.09
N ALA A 432 0.81 10.94 27.26
CA ALA A 432 1.32 12.06 26.47
C ALA A 432 2.81 11.89 26.22
N LEU A 433 3.25 12.41 25.08
CA LEU A 433 4.67 12.42 24.72
C LEU A 433 5.04 13.69 23.95
N MET A 434 6.31 14.09 24.11
CA MET A 434 7.02 14.97 23.20
C MET A 434 8.40 14.38 22.96
N ALA A 435 8.70 13.94 21.74
CA ALA A 435 9.96 13.28 21.46
C ALA A 435 10.62 13.83 20.18
N THR A 436 11.92 13.64 20.11
CA THR A 436 12.74 14.03 18.97
C THR A 436 13.77 12.96 18.67
N SER A 437 14.02 12.71 17.39
CA SER A 437 15.07 11.83 16.91
C SER A 437 15.92 12.56 15.88
N SER A 438 17.22 12.59 16.10
CA SER A 438 18.20 13.23 15.22
C SER A 438 19.18 12.19 14.71
N GLU A 439 19.42 12.18 13.42
CA GLU A 439 20.34 11.24 12.81
C GLU A 439 21.15 11.92 11.71
N ILE A 440 22.45 11.67 11.74
CA ILE A 440 23.37 12.02 10.67
C ILE A 440 24.02 10.76 10.14
N SER A 441 23.99 10.58 8.83
CA SER A 441 24.62 9.42 8.24
C SER A 441 25.43 9.75 6.98
N ILE A 442 26.39 8.89 6.69
CA ILE A 442 27.20 8.95 5.49
C ILE A 442 27.03 7.62 4.77
N TYR A 443 26.58 7.68 3.53
CA TYR A 443 26.43 6.48 2.74
C TYR A 443 27.21 6.53 1.42
N LYS A 444 27.58 5.34 0.95
CA LYS A 444 28.29 5.12 -0.29
C LYS A 444 27.64 3.99 -1.06
N ASN A 445 27.40 4.22 -2.35
CA ASN A 445 27.05 3.15 -3.26
C ASN A 445 28.32 2.38 -3.64
N LEU A 446 28.34 1.07 -3.38
CA LEU A 446 29.46 0.17 -3.64
C LEU A 446 29.31 -0.59 -4.97
N SER A 447 28.14 -0.54 -5.60
CA SER A 447 27.90 -1.26 -6.85
C SER A 447 28.72 -0.70 -8.01
N LYS A 448 29.26 -1.60 -8.81
CA LYS A 448 30.00 -1.27 -10.05
C LYS A 448 29.24 -1.60 -11.32
N ALA A 449 28.04 -2.17 -11.22
CA ALA A 449 27.27 -2.67 -12.33
C ALA A 449 25.81 -2.19 -12.29
N ASP A 450 25.22 -1.97 -13.46
CA ASP A 450 23.88 -1.41 -13.66
C ASP A 450 22.70 -2.28 -13.15
N LYS A 451 22.94 -3.37 -12.42
CA LYS A 451 21.91 -4.35 -12.10
C LYS A 451 21.59 -4.54 -10.61
N THR A 452 22.45 -4.08 -9.71
CA THR A 452 22.23 -4.26 -8.27
C THR A 452 22.87 -3.13 -7.50
N ASP A 453 22.08 -2.32 -6.83
CA ASP A 453 22.60 -1.27 -5.96
C ASP A 453 22.91 -1.84 -4.57
N ILE A 454 24.19 -1.74 -4.16
CA ILE A 454 24.64 -2.05 -2.82
C ILE A 454 25.05 -0.74 -2.14
N ILE A 455 24.28 -0.31 -1.18
CA ILE A 455 24.54 0.92 -0.40
C ILE A 455 24.93 0.54 1.01
N LEU A 456 26.10 1.00 1.44
CA LEU A 456 26.55 0.91 2.81
C LEU A 456 26.43 2.28 3.48
N GLU A 457 25.81 2.33 4.66
CA GLU A 457 25.55 3.56 5.38
C GLU A 457 26.01 3.43 6.84
N PHE A 458 26.76 4.42 7.33
CA PHE A 458 27.13 4.61 8.72
C PHE A 458 26.37 5.78 9.28
N ALA A 459 25.78 5.61 10.46
CA ALA A 459 24.96 6.62 11.11
C ALA A 459 25.42 6.88 12.54
N ALA A 460 25.20 8.09 13.02
CA ALA A 460 25.18 8.46 14.42
C ALA A 460 23.85 9.07 14.76
N PHE A 461 23.31 8.78 15.93
CA PHE A 461 21.99 9.23 16.32
C PHE A 461 21.92 9.66 17.78
N ILE A 462 20.94 10.49 18.06
CA ILE A 462 20.47 10.84 19.39
C ILE A 462 18.95 10.94 19.38
N ASP A 463 18.32 10.27 20.33
CA ASP A 463 16.88 10.28 20.54
C ASP A 463 16.60 10.83 21.94
N GLY A 464 15.48 11.53 22.13
CA GLY A 464 15.13 12.04 23.44
C GLY A 464 13.68 12.46 23.51
N GLY A 465 13.10 12.45 24.72
CA GLY A 465 11.72 12.81 24.89
C GLY A 465 11.29 13.01 26.32
N LEU A 466 10.13 13.62 26.44
CA LEU A 466 9.36 13.78 27.68
C LEU A 466 8.10 12.92 27.55
N PHE A 467 7.85 12.13 28.55
CA PHE A 467 6.73 11.19 28.60
C PHE A 467 5.95 11.40 29.88
N TRP A 468 4.62 11.30 29.80
CA TRP A 468 3.72 11.51 30.92
C TRP A 468 2.75 10.35 31.06
N ASN A 469 2.68 9.75 32.27
CA ASN A 469 1.76 8.68 32.61
C ASN A 469 0.97 9.02 33.85
N ARG A 470 -0.31 8.63 33.90
CA ARG A 470 -1.11 8.58 35.11
C ARG A 470 -1.01 7.23 35.84
N LEU A 471 -0.68 6.17 35.10
CA LEU A 471 -0.56 4.82 35.61
C LEU A 471 0.90 4.43 35.65
N PHE A 472 1.44 4.18 36.85
CA PHE A 472 2.64 3.39 37.01
C PHE A 472 2.20 1.94 37.15
N LEU A 473 2.61 1.08 36.24
CA LEU A 473 2.67 -0.35 36.48
C LEU A 473 3.89 -0.57 37.39
N ASP A 474 3.68 -0.73 38.68
CA ASP A 474 4.67 -1.38 39.53
C ASP A 474 4.62 -2.88 39.23
N PRO A 475 5.65 -3.47 38.61
CA PRO A 475 5.64 -4.90 38.28
C PRO A 475 5.58 -5.80 39.52
N MET A 476 5.69 -5.25 40.72
CA MET A 476 5.71 -5.97 41.99
C MET A 476 4.42 -5.84 42.81
N ASP A 477 3.48 -4.99 42.44
CA ASP A 477 2.23 -4.79 43.17
C ASP A 477 1.04 -4.96 42.19
N GLU A 478 0.30 -6.06 42.35
CA GLU A 478 -0.89 -6.39 41.54
C GLU A 478 -2.08 -5.41 41.70
N SER A 479 -1.86 -4.27 42.35
CA SER A 479 -2.88 -3.24 42.54
C SER A 479 -2.68 -2.06 41.61
N TYR A 480 -3.55 -1.93 40.59
CA TYR A 480 -3.68 -0.73 39.77
C TYR A 480 -4.15 0.45 40.64
N ARG A 481 -3.28 1.44 40.84
CA ARG A 481 -3.68 2.71 41.43
C ARG A 481 -3.69 3.78 40.34
N ILE A 482 -4.88 4.30 40.05
CA ILE A 482 -5.03 5.55 39.29
C ILE A 482 -4.41 6.65 40.16
N GLY A 483 -3.18 7.03 39.83
CA GLY A 483 -2.52 8.15 40.51
C GLY A 483 -3.13 9.47 40.06
N SER A 484 -3.44 10.34 41.01
CA SER A 484 -3.92 11.71 40.73
C SER A 484 -2.81 12.65 40.21
N THR A 485 -1.57 12.21 40.18
CA THR A 485 -0.39 13.00 39.80
C THR A 485 0.14 12.57 38.42
N PHE A 486 0.24 13.54 37.54
CA PHE A 486 0.89 13.40 36.24
C PHE A 486 2.42 13.32 36.47
N ASN A 487 3.03 12.16 36.32
CA ASN A 487 4.48 12.02 36.44
C ASN A 487 5.12 12.14 35.06
N SER A 488 6.11 13.00 34.95
CA SER A 488 6.93 13.17 33.74
C SER A 488 8.25 12.44 33.88
N ARG A 489 8.68 11.77 32.81
CA ARG A 489 10.02 11.18 32.70
C ARG A 489 10.73 11.82 31.51
N THR A 490 12.00 12.15 31.74
CA THR A 490 12.91 12.62 30.69
C THR A 490 13.84 11.48 30.31
N LEU A 491 13.74 11.03 29.09
CA LEU A 491 14.52 9.90 28.58
C LEU A 491 15.31 10.34 27.35
N ALA A 492 16.53 9.84 27.23
CA ALA A 492 17.33 10.04 26.02
C ALA A 492 18.28 8.87 25.79
N ASP A 493 18.63 8.65 24.56
CA ASP A 493 19.67 7.70 24.18
C ASP A 493 20.47 8.21 22.98
N GLY A 494 21.62 7.58 22.73
CA GLY A 494 22.46 7.91 21.61
C GLY A 494 23.38 6.77 21.24
N GLY A 495 23.70 6.68 19.96
CA GLY A 495 24.46 5.55 19.45
C GLY A 495 24.96 5.73 18.03
N VAL A 496 25.43 4.61 17.51
CA VAL A 496 25.88 4.49 16.12
C VAL A 496 25.15 3.36 15.42
N GLY A 497 25.09 3.42 14.09
CA GLY A 497 24.38 2.42 13.30
C GLY A 497 25.09 2.07 12.00
N LEU A 498 24.92 0.83 11.59
CA LEU A 498 25.36 0.29 10.32
C LEU A 498 24.15 -0.16 9.53
N ARG A 499 24.10 0.20 8.24
CA ARG A 499 22.98 -0.12 7.36
C ARG A 499 23.47 -0.64 6.03
N LEU A 500 22.80 -1.66 5.54
CA LEU A 500 22.99 -2.24 4.23
C LEU A 500 21.67 -2.15 3.46
N LYS A 501 21.69 -1.44 2.34
CA LYS A 501 20.59 -1.47 1.39
C LYS A 501 21.07 -2.19 0.13
N THR A 502 20.29 -3.13 -0.35
CA THR A 502 20.53 -3.80 -1.63
C THR A 502 19.21 -4.07 -2.33
N ASP A 503 19.26 -4.13 -3.65
CA ASP A 503 18.14 -4.53 -4.48
C ASP A 503 18.31 -6.00 -4.87
N ILE A 504 17.42 -6.87 -4.40
CA ILE A 504 17.42 -8.30 -4.71
C ILE A 504 16.09 -8.64 -5.38
N PHE A 505 16.12 -9.13 -6.62
CA PHE A 505 14.93 -9.47 -7.41
C PHE A 505 13.92 -8.30 -7.51
N GLU A 506 14.42 -7.10 -7.80
CA GLU A 506 13.60 -5.87 -7.91
C GLU A 506 12.90 -5.46 -6.60
N LYS A 507 13.35 -6.01 -5.46
CA LYS A 507 12.86 -5.64 -4.13
C LYS A 507 13.99 -5.05 -3.29
N ASP A 508 13.75 -3.87 -2.75
CA ASP A 508 14.65 -3.23 -1.80
C ASP A 508 14.75 -4.05 -0.52
N LEU A 509 15.90 -4.64 -0.25
CA LEU A 509 16.24 -5.20 1.07
C LEU A 509 17.02 -4.16 1.85
N TYR A 510 16.55 -3.86 3.04
CA TYR A 510 17.16 -2.90 3.95
C TYR A 510 17.43 -3.58 5.29
N LEU A 511 18.71 -3.72 5.64
CA LEU A 511 19.13 -4.24 6.93
C LEU A 511 19.78 -3.12 7.74
N ARG A 512 19.35 -2.93 8.97
CA ARG A 512 19.86 -1.94 9.91
C ARG A 512 20.25 -2.61 11.21
N ILE A 513 21.42 -2.27 11.73
CA ILE A 513 21.88 -2.61 13.07
C ILE A 513 22.28 -1.31 13.75
N ASP A 514 21.64 -0.95 14.86
CA ASP A 514 22.00 0.20 15.68
C ASP A 514 22.52 -0.29 17.03
N LEU A 515 23.49 0.44 17.58
CA LEU A 515 24.15 0.19 18.84
C LEU A 515 23.99 1.43 19.73
N PRO A 516 22.87 1.54 20.49
CA PRO A 516 22.75 2.54 21.53
C PRO A 516 23.78 2.24 22.62
N PHE A 517 24.62 3.20 22.98
CA PHE A 517 25.63 3.05 24.03
C PHE A 517 25.50 4.10 25.13
N PHE A 518 24.75 5.18 24.89
CA PHE A 518 24.41 6.20 25.88
C PHE A 518 22.92 6.10 26.20
N ILE A 519 22.57 6.01 27.47
CA ILE A 519 21.19 5.96 27.96
C ILE A 519 21.06 6.93 29.15
N HIS A 520 20.04 7.77 29.11
CA HIS A 520 19.68 8.67 30.18
C HIS A 520 18.21 8.44 30.58
N ASP A 521 17.98 8.19 31.85
CA ASP A 521 16.67 8.01 32.47
C ASP A 521 16.52 8.94 33.66
N ASN A 522 15.72 10.01 33.51
CA ASN A 522 15.52 11.07 34.47
C ASN A 522 16.83 11.76 34.93
N GLU A 523 17.35 11.37 36.10
CA GLU A 523 18.55 11.95 36.70
C GLU A 523 19.79 11.07 36.45
N ASP A 524 19.61 9.83 36.04
CA ASP A 524 20.71 8.88 35.86
C ASP A 524 21.13 8.80 34.39
N SER A 525 22.43 8.79 34.17
CA SER A 525 23.04 8.57 32.86
C SER A 525 24.01 7.40 32.91
N SER A 526 23.91 6.50 31.98
CA SER A 526 24.79 5.36 31.88
C SER A 526 25.37 5.19 30.48
N PHE A 527 26.56 4.59 30.42
CA PHE A 527 27.12 4.07 29.19
C PHE A 527 26.97 2.56 29.20
N ASP A 528 26.23 2.05 28.21
CA ASP A 528 25.99 0.63 28.05
C ASP A 528 27.13 -0.05 27.28
N ASN A 529 27.46 -1.28 27.61
CA ASN A 529 28.50 -2.09 26.97
C ASN A 529 28.01 -2.73 25.66
N PHE A 530 27.17 -2.06 24.89
CA PHE A 530 26.54 -2.54 23.64
C PHE A 530 25.61 -3.76 23.82
N GLU A 531 25.06 -3.96 25.00
CA GLU A 531 24.10 -5.03 25.26
C GLU A 531 22.74 -4.76 24.62
N ASN A 532 22.38 -3.47 24.41
CA ASN A 532 21.12 -3.03 23.82
C ASN A 532 21.19 -2.84 22.29
N TRP A 533 21.88 -3.73 21.58
CA TRP A 533 21.87 -3.67 20.12
C TRP A 533 20.46 -3.95 19.55
N ILE A 534 20.12 -3.27 18.45
CA ILE A 534 18.85 -3.46 17.78
C ILE A 534 19.04 -3.74 16.30
N ILE A 535 18.10 -4.51 15.74
CA ILE A 535 18.07 -4.86 14.34
C ILE A 535 16.73 -4.43 13.72
N SER A 536 16.74 -4.07 12.44
CA SER A 536 15.53 -3.76 11.71
C SER A 536 15.71 -3.98 10.21
N PHE A 537 14.60 -4.29 9.55
CA PHE A 537 14.51 -4.30 8.08
C PHE A 537 13.88 -3.03 7.54
N GLN A 538 13.85 -1.96 8.32
CA GLN A 538 13.27 -0.66 7.97
C GLN A 538 14.24 0.48 8.30
N ARG A 539 13.99 1.67 7.77
CA ARG A 539 14.72 2.88 8.14
C ARG A 539 14.45 3.26 9.60
N SER A 540 15.37 3.99 10.20
CA SER A 540 15.34 4.32 11.64
C SER A 540 14.35 5.41 12.03
N ILE A 541 13.91 6.25 11.09
CA ILE A 541 13.02 7.39 11.33
C ILE A 541 12.03 7.51 10.18
#